data_d8c8c3ab43e99b1cba7e6c319c8ca63e
#
_entry.id   d8c8c3ab43e99b1cba7e6c319c8ca63e
#
_cell.length_a   1.000
_cell.length_b   1.000
_cell.length_c   1.000
_cell.angle_alpha   90.00
_cell.angle_beta   90.00
_cell.angle_gamma   90.00
#
_symmetry.space_group_name_H-M   'P 1'
#
loop_
_entity.id
_entity.type
_entity.pdbx_description
1 polymer ?
#
loop_
_entity_poly.entity_id
_entity_poly.type
_entity_poly.pdbx_seq_one_letter_code
_entity_poly.pdbx_strand_id
1 'polypeptide(L)'
;MEVNIIFFQDMHDSKYFWETDWIRELFPSTSENTYNLIQYEESKKYINPILVISTQTYNFIERFTDNNFILLHLSDETLTDTNIYKYYNHPNCKHVFRNYWHENLYNTNITTLPLGYKMGMFKNSTSDETQEYSNRQYKWSFCGHLIKSDRRSMISTIQHILPYYGHEIKTWNASNSLNPIEYKNVLKDTCIVPCLIGNVNIDTFRLYEALECGCVPIINKKNHNLKQTKDYYEQIFGNHPLPIVDNMLNELQSTVTELLNNNFEEKRRDIFSWYNNYKGELKTKIKTIVKTSFNQNITSTPYSHIFFIC
;
A
#
# COMPACT_ATOMS: atom_id res chain seq x y z
N MET A 1 5.20 -24.86 6.29
CA MET A 1 4.28 -24.90 5.12
C MET A 1 4.94 -24.15 3.96
N GLU A 2 4.95 -24.75 2.79
CA GLU A 2 5.41 -24.07 1.57
C GLU A 2 4.24 -23.39 0.88
N VAL A 3 4.46 -22.18 0.37
CA VAL A 3 3.48 -21.33 -0.34
C VAL A 3 4.15 -20.71 -1.55
N ASN A 4 3.52 -20.82 -2.71
CA ASN A 4 4.02 -20.21 -3.93
C ASN A 4 3.22 -18.93 -4.23
N ILE A 5 3.89 -17.77 -4.23
CA ILE A 5 3.33 -16.48 -4.65
C ILE A 5 3.67 -16.30 -6.13
N ILE A 6 2.66 -16.40 -6.99
CA ILE A 6 2.83 -16.60 -8.42
C ILE A 6 2.50 -15.32 -9.17
N PHE A 7 3.48 -14.79 -9.88
CA PHE A 7 3.33 -13.66 -10.78
C PHE A 7 3.19 -14.14 -12.22
N PHE A 8 2.15 -13.73 -12.89
CA PHE A 8 1.95 -14.08 -14.31
C PHE A 8 2.89 -13.30 -15.24
N GLN A 9 3.15 -12.04 -14.91
CA GLN A 9 4.10 -11.18 -15.63
C GLN A 9 5.37 -10.97 -14.81
N ASP A 10 6.42 -10.44 -15.46
CA ASP A 10 7.71 -10.22 -14.78
C ASP A 10 7.51 -9.38 -13.49
N MET A 11 7.78 -10.03 -12.36
CA MET A 11 7.65 -9.41 -11.05
C MET A 11 8.70 -8.31 -10.78
N HIS A 12 9.73 -8.22 -11.60
CA HIS A 12 10.77 -7.20 -11.52
C HIS A 12 10.49 -6.01 -12.44
N ASP A 13 9.47 -6.10 -13.31
CA ASP A 13 9.06 -5.00 -14.16
C ASP A 13 8.07 -4.09 -13.42
N SER A 14 8.52 -2.90 -13.04
CA SER A 14 7.70 -1.89 -12.38
C SER A 14 6.52 -1.38 -13.24
N LYS A 15 6.45 -1.77 -14.51
CA LYS A 15 5.28 -1.52 -15.36
C LYS A 15 4.07 -2.33 -14.93
N TYR A 16 4.29 -3.50 -14.33
CA TYR A 16 3.23 -4.43 -13.96
C TYR A 16 3.01 -4.52 -12.45
N PHE A 17 4.10 -4.60 -11.67
CA PHE A 17 4.02 -4.84 -10.23
C PHE A 17 4.98 -3.92 -9.46
N TRP A 18 4.47 -2.77 -9.08
CA TRP A 18 5.27 -1.80 -8.30
C TRP A 18 5.45 -2.21 -6.85
N GLU A 19 4.58 -3.08 -6.34
CA GLU A 19 4.50 -3.50 -4.95
C GLU A 19 5.35 -4.75 -4.64
N THR A 20 6.18 -5.23 -5.57
CA THR A 20 6.90 -6.51 -5.39
C THR A 20 7.76 -6.56 -4.13
N ASP A 21 8.50 -5.50 -3.81
CA ASP A 21 9.31 -5.46 -2.60
C ASP A 21 8.44 -5.38 -1.34
N TRP A 22 7.31 -4.69 -1.39
CA TRP A 22 6.32 -4.67 -0.32
C TRP A 22 5.68 -6.03 -0.10
N ILE A 23 5.31 -6.74 -1.16
CA ILE A 23 4.79 -8.12 -1.07
C ILE A 23 5.84 -9.02 -0.40
N ARG A 24 7.10 -8.92 -0.79
CA ARG A 24 8.19 -9.69 -0.17
C ARG A 24 8.31 -9.40 1.33
N GLU A 25 8.10 -8.16 1.74
CA GLU A 25 8.09 -7.79 3.16
C GLU A 25 6.87 -8.35 3.91
N LEU A 26 5.68 -8.34 3.31
CA LEU A 26 4.45 -8.84 3.94
C LEU A 26 4.42 -10.36 4.08
N PHE A 27 5.14 -11.09 3.22
CA PHE A 27 5.22 -12.55 3.21
C PHE A 27 6.65 -13.02 3.51
N PRO A 28 7.20 -12.74 4.71
CA PRO A 28 8.56 -13.15 5.06
C PRO A 28 8.61 -14.65 5.29
N SER A 29 9.60 -15.32 4.68
CA SER A 29 9.89 -16.72 4.99
C SER A 29 10.42 -16.86 6.42
N THR A 30 9.95 -17.90 7.10
CA THR A 30 10.34 -18.24 8.46
C THR A 30 10.65 -19.74 8.53
N SER A 31 11.09 -20.26 9.69
CA SER A 31 11.27 -21.70 9.90
C SER A 31 9.98 -22.52 9.72
N GLU A 32 8.81 -21.90 9.92
CA GLU A 32 7.51 -22.57 9.81
C GLU A 32 6.87 -22.45 8.43
N ASN A 33 7.11 -21.33 7.73
CA ASN A 33 6.52 -21.03 6.43
C ASN A 33 7.57 -20.52 5.46
N THR A 34 7.62 -21.12 4.28
CA THR A 34 8.46 -20.67 3.18
C THR A 34 7.57 -20.05 2.11
N TYR A 35 7.78 -18.77 1.81
CA TYR A 35 7.09 -18.07 0.74
C TYR A 35 8.02 -17.88 -0.44
N ASN A 36 7.68 -18.53 -1.56
CA ASN A 36 8.44 -18.46 -2.80
C ASN A 36 7.78 -17.49 -3.77
N LEU A 37 8.38 -16.33 -4.01
CA LEU A 37 7.94 -15.44 -5.08
C LEU A 37 8.49 -15.96 -6.41
N ILE A 38 7.60 -16.39 -7.30
CA ILE A 38 7.96 -17.09 -8.54
C ILE A 38 7.18 -16.57 -9.73
N GLN A 39 7.83 -16.65 -10.90
CA GLN A 39 7.18 -16.40 -12.17
C GLN A 39 6.33 -17.61 -12.56
N TYR A 40 5.16 -17.36 -13.16
CA TYR A 40 4.31 -18.42 -13.70
C TYR A 40 4.99 -19.17 -14.85
N GLU A 41 4.97 -20.50 -14.79
CA GLU A 41 5.41 -21.41 -15.83
C GLU A 41 4.32 -22.47 -16.06
N GLU A 42 3.89 -22.66 -17.31
CA GLU A 42 2.74 -23.52 -17.64
C GLU A 42 2.90 -24.99 -17.21
N SER A 43 4.11 -25.53 -17.30
CA SER A 43 4.42 -26.92 -16.96
C SER A 43 4.62 -27.18 -15.46
N LYS A 44 4.69 -26.12 -14.64
CA LYS A 44 5.03 -26.23 -13.22
C LYS A 44 3.81 -26.53 -12.37
N LYS A 45 3.98 -27.43 -11.40
CA LYS A 45 2.99 -27.62 -10.32
C LYS A 45 3.30 -26.66 -9.18
N TYR A 46 2.26 -26.10 -8.59
CA TYR A 46 2.35 -25.10 -7.55
C TYR A 46 1.74 -25.61 -6.25
N ILE A 47 2.37 -25.29 -5.12
CA ILE A 47 1.92 -25.67 -3.79
C ILE A 47 1.33 -24.45 -3.12
N ASN A 48 0.09 -24.58 -2.58
CA ASN A 48 -0.60 -23.51 -1.86
C ASN A 48 -0.52 -22.15 -2.60
N PRO A 49 -1.09 -22.05 -3.81
CA PRO A 49 -0.85 -20.92 -4.69
C PRO A 49 -1.53 -19.64 -4.19
N ILE A 50 -0.76 -18.56 -4.10
CA ILE A 50 -1.26 -17.18 -4.00
C ILE A 50 -1.03 -16.53 -5.37
N LEU A 51 -2.12 -16.20 -6.06
CA LEU A 51 -2.08 -15.65 -7.42
C LEU A 51 -2.01 -14.12 -7.36
N VAL A 52 -0.91 -13.55 -7.83
CA VAL A 52 -0.76 -12.09 -7.95
C VAL A 52 -1.37 -11.66 -9.27
N ILE A 53 -2.42 -10.87 -9.19
CA ILE A 53 -3.22 -10.43 -10.32
C ILE A 53 -3.44 -8.92 -10.34
N SER A 54 -3.56 -8.40 -11.54
CA SER A 54 -4.00 -7.06 -11.86
C SER A 54 -4.94 -7.13 -13.07
N THR A 55 -5.54 -6.03 -13.46
CA THR A 55 -6.47 -5.92 -14.62
C THR A 55 -5.98 -6.65 -15.88
N GLN A 56 -4.68 -6.70 -16.10
CA GLN A 56 -4.09 -7.27 -17.32
C GLN A 56 -3.83 -8.78 -17.24
N THR A 57 -3.99 -9.42 -16.08
CA THR A 57 -3.49 -10.77 -15.83
C THR A 57 -4.55 -11.77 -15.37
N TYR A 58 -5.83 -11.45 -15.46
CA TYR A 58 -6.90 -12.28 -14.86
C TYR A 58 -7.13 -13.65 -15.54
N ASN A 59 -6.80 -13.80 -16.83
CA ASN A 59 -7.12 -15.02 -17.59
C ASN A 59 -6.43 -16.29 -17.06
N PHE A 60 -5.30 -16.14 -16.35
CA PHE A 60 -4.60 -17.32 -15.85
C PHE A 60 -5.22 -17.91 -14.58
N ILE A 61 -6.13 -17.20 -13.89
CA ILE A 61 -6.80 -17.69 -12.67
C ILE A 61 -7.53 -19.01 -12.97
N GLU A 62 -8.12 -19.15 -14.15
CA GLU A 62 -8.90 -20.36 -14.56
C GLU A 62 -8.08 -21.65 -14.48
N ARG A 63 -6.77 -21.58 -14.63
CA ARG A 63 -5.86 -22.73 -14.51
C ARG A 63 -5.68 -23.25 -13.09
N PHE A 64 -6.15 -22.48 -12.09
CA PHE A 64 -6.02 -22.80 -10.66
C PHE A 64 -7.35 -23.12 -9.99
N THR A 65 -8.47 -23.00 -10.71
CA THR A 65 -9.82 -23.17 -10.13
C THR A 65 -10.14 -24.57 -9.64
N ASP A 66 -9.42 -25.59 -10.09
CA ASP A 66 -9.60 -26.98 -9.63
C ASP A 66 -9.01 -27.23 -8.22
N ASN A 67 -8.19 -26.36 -7.72
CA ASN A 67 -7.52 -26.48 -6.42
C ASN A 67 -7.74 -25.22 -5.57
N ASN A 68 -7.51 -25.34 -4.26
CA ASN A 68 -7.54 -24.18 -3.37
C ASN A 68 -6.48 -23.16 -3.75
N PHE A 69 -6.87 -21.89 -3.81
CA PHE A 69 -5.97 -20.76 -4.09
C PHE A 69 -6.36 -19.53 -3.27
N ILE A 70 -5.44 -18.60 -3.17
CA ILE A 70 -5.65 -17.25 -2.62
C ILE A 70 -5.40 -16.25 -3.76
N LEU A 71 -6.16 -15.17 -3.82
CA LEU A 71 -5.90 -14.05 -4.71
C LEU A 71 -5.14 -12.94 -3.97
N LEU A 72 -4.16 -12.37 -4.63
CA LEU A 72 -3.54 -11.10 -4.27
C LEU A 72 -3.82 -10.12 -5.42
N HIS A 73 -4.94 -9.38 -5.30
CA HIS A 73 -5.45 -8.49 -6.34
C HIS A 73 -4.93 -7.08 -6.13
N LEU A 74 -4.10 -6.62 -7.07
CA LEU A 74 -3.39 -5.34 -7.03
C LEU A 74 -3.90 -4.36 -8.09
N SER A 75 -3.67 -3.07 -7.86
CA SER A 75 -3.83 -1.98 -8.84
C SER A 75 -5.27 -1.69 -9.32
N ASP A 76 -6.29 -2.26 -8.69
CA ASP A 76 -7.69 -1.94 -9.01
C ASP A 76 -8.17 -0.71 -8.22
N GLU A 77 -7.62 0.44 -8.58
CA GLU A 77 -7.86 1.74 -7.91
C GLU A 77 -9.31 2.22 -8.07
N THR A 78 -9.96 1.85 -9.19
CA THR A 78 -11.28 2.36 -9.60
C THR A 78 -12.41 1.35 -9.46
N LEU A 79 -12.14 0.12 -9.00
CA LEU A 79 -13.10 -0.98 -8.92
C LEU A 79 -13.67 -1.40 -10.30
N THR A 80 -12.84 -1.39 -11.32
CA THR A 80 -13.25 -1.72 -12.68
C THR A 80 -12.91 -3.13 -13.12
N ASP A 81 -12.22 -3.91 -12.28
CA ASP A 81 -11.75 -5.26 -12.60
C ASP A 81 -12.86 -6.32 -12.44
N THR A 82 -14.02 -6.08 -13.06
CA THR A 82 -15.22 -6.94 -12.94
C THR A 82 -14.97 -8.39 -13.33
N ASN A 83 -14.04 -8.66 -14.25
CA ASN A 83 -13.65 -10.01 -14.65
C ASN A 83 -12.95 -10.80 -13.55
N ILE A 84 -12.33 -10.11 -12.57
CA ILE A 84 -11.66 -10.73 -11.42
C ILE A 84 -12.67 -11.02 -10.31
N TYR A 85 -13.65 -10.15 -10.10
CA TYR A 85 -14.59 -10.27 -8.98
C TYR A 85 -15.40 -11.56 -8.99
N LYS A 86 -15.65 -12.16 -10.16
CA LYS A 86 -16.31 -13.48 -10.25
C LYS A 86 -15.56 -14.57 -9.48
N TYR A 87 -14.23 -14.45 -9.35
CA TYR A 87 -13.41 -15.42 -8.64
C TYR A 87 -13.37 -15.20 -7.13
N TYR A 88 -13.78 -14.04 -6.63
CA TYR A 88 -13.83 -13.77 -5.18
C TYR A 88 -14.80 -14.72 -4.46
N ASN A 89 -15.86 -15.15 -5.16
CA ASN A 89 -16.84 -16.10 -4.67
C ASN A 89 -16.60 -17.53 -5.15
N HIS A 90 -15.50 -17.80 -5.84
CA HIS A 90 -15.21 -19.15 -6.31
C HIS A 90 -14.96 -20.09 -5.11
N PRO A 91 -15.57 -21.33 -5.08
CA PRO A 91 -15.46 -22.24 -3.92
C PRO A 91 -14.02 -22.55 -3.50
N ASN A 92 -13.10 -22.56 -4.45
CA ASN A 92 -11.67 -22.81 -4.24
C ASN A 92 -10.86 -21.56 -3.97
N CYS A 93 -11.41 -20.35 -4.12
CA CYS A 93 -10.79 -19.10 -3.67
C CYS A 93 -10.98 -18.97 -2.16
N LYS A 94 -9.96 -19.28 -1.39
CA LYS A 94 -10.07 -19.33 0.07
C LYS A 94 -9.94 -17.96 0.73
N HIS A 95 -9.24 -17.04 0.10
CA HIS A 95 -9.11 -15.66 0.58
C HIS A 95 -8.72 -14.72 -0.55
N VAL A 96 -9.02 -13.45 -0.37
CA VAL A 96 -8.60 -12.37 -1.26
C VAL A 96 -7.86 -11.32 -0.44
N PHE A 97 -6.61 -11.12 -0.72
CA PHE A 97 -5.89 -9.92 -0.35
C PHE A 97 -6.00 -8.92 -1.49
N ARG A 98 -6.27 -7.66 -1.17
CA ARG A 98 -6.27 -6.61 -2.19
C ARG A 98 -5.77 -5.30 -1.63
N ASN A 99 -5.16 -4.45 -2.45
CA ASN A 99 -5.00 -3.04 -2.14
C ASN A 99 -6.27 -2.24 -2.54
N TYR A 100 -6.35 -1.00 -2.13
CA TYR A 100 -7.49 -0.09 -2.33
C TYR A 100 -8.81 -0.58 -1.71
N TRP A 101 -9.01 -0.18 -0.45
CA TRP A 101 -10.25 -0.43 0.25
C TRP A 101 -11.43 0.28 -0.43
N HIS A 102 -12.59 -0.36 -0.43
CA HIS A 102 -13.83 0.25 -0.89
C HIS A 102 -15.02 -0.27 -0.07
N GLU A 103 -15.95 0.64 0.26
CA GLU A 103 -17.10 0.32 1.11
C GLU A 103 -18.11 -0.66 0.50
N ASN A 104 -18.10 -0.86 -0.84
CA ASN A 104 -18.96 -1.83 -1.53
C ASN A 104 -18.35 -3.25 -1.60
N LEU A 105 -17.15 -3.47 -1.06
CA LEU A 105 -16.51 -4.78 -1.05
C LEU A 105 -16.65 -5.42 0.33
N TYR A 106 -17.84 -5.94 0.60
CA TYR A 106 -18.15 -6.66 1.85
C TYR A 106 -18.05 -8.17 1.62
N ASN A 107 -17.02 -8.78 2.18
CA ASN A 107 -16.96 -10.23 2.33
C ASN A 107 -15.99 -10.60 3.45
N THR A 108 -16.30 -11.66 4.19
CA THR A 108 -15.45 -12.18 5.25
C THR A 108 -14.12 -12.75 4.74
N ASN A 109 -14.06 -13.12 3.45
CA ASN A 109 -12.85 -13.64 2.82
C ASN A 109 -11.98 -12.55 2.15
N ILE A 110 -12.29 -11.24 2.33
CA ILE A 110 -11.50 -10.15 1.77
C ILE A 110 -10.73 -9.46 2.89
N THR A 111 -9.45 -9.26 2.69
CA THR A 111 -8.60 -8.40 3.53
C THR A 111 -7.96 -7.33 2.67
N THR A 112 -8.25 -6.06 2.98
CA THR A 112 -7.53 -4.96 2.36
C THR A 112 -6.13 -4.87 2.94
N LEU A 113 -5.14 -4.81 2.06
CA LEU A 113 -3.76 -4.53 2.39
C LEU A 113 -3.46 -3.05 2.11
N PRO A 114 -2.61 -2.41 2.91
CA PRO A 114 -2.08 -1.10 2.55
C PRO A 114 -1.31 -1.19 1.23
N LEU A 115 -1.34 -0.11 0.44
CA LEU A 115 -0.66 -0.07 -0.86
C LEU A 115 0.85 -0.35 -0.74
N GLY A 116 1.45 0.12 0.36
CA GLY A 116 2.87 -0.06 0.61
C GLY A 116 3.76 0.90 -0.18
N TYR A 117 5.03 0.59 -0.24
CA TYR A 117 6.03 1.39 -0.95
C TYR A 117 6.39 0.78 -2.31
N LYS A 118 6.85 1.65 -3.22
CA LYS A 118 7.26 1.25 -4.56
C LYS A 118 8.58 0.47 -4.52
N MET A 119 8.69 -0.54 -5.37
CA MET A 119 9.91 -1.37 -5.50
C MET A 119 11.17 -0.54 -5.75
N GLY A 120 12.30 -1.02 -5.24
CA GLY A 120 13.63 -0.42 -5.39
C GLY A 120 14.05 0.55 -4.27
N MET A 121 13.12 1.00 -3.42
CA MET A 121 13.45 1.90 -2.30
C MET A 121 14.07 1.19 -1.10
N PHE A 122 13.56 0.00 -0.75
CA PHE A 122 13.91 -0.70 0.48
C PHE A 122 14.48 -2.10 0.24
N LYS A 123 14.84 -2.41 -0.99
CA LYS A 123 15.51 -3.67 -1.35
C LYS A 123 16.80 -3.81 -0.52
N ASN A 124 16.86 -4.84 0.32
CA ASN A 124 17.99 -5.14 1.21
C ASN A 124 18.21 -4.13 2.35
N SER A 125 17.26 -3.27 2.69
CA SER A 125 17.38 -2.50 3.92
C SER A 125 17.16 -3.43 5.10
N THR A 126 18.23 -3.68 5.86
CA THR A 126 18.09 -4.20 7.23
C THR A 126 17.46 -3.10 8.08
N SER A 127 16.60 -3.49 9.01
CA SER A 127 15.85 -2.61 9.93
C SER A 127 16.72 -1.68 10.81
N ASP A 128 18.04 -1.74 10.69
CA ASP A 128 19.00 -1.07 11.56
C ASP A 128 19.44 0.32 11.10
N GLU A 129 18.98 0.81 9.96
CA GLU A 129 19.23 2.21 9.57
C GLU A 129 18.22 3.20 10.19
N THR A 130 17.88 3.03 11.45
CA THR A 130 17.20 4.08 12.23
C THR A 130 18.21 5.18 12.57
N GLN A 131 18.49 6.04 11.59
CA GLN A 131 19.22 7.26 11.86
C GLN A 131 18.48 8.07 12.94
N GLU A 132 19.21 8.59 13.92
CA GLU A 132 18.70 9.62 14.82
C GLU A 132 18.23 10.81 13.98
N TYR A 133 16.94 11.02 13.97
CA TYR A 133 16.26 11.95 13.08
C TYR A 133 16.31 13.42 13.57
N SER A 134 17.09 13.74 14.58
CA SER A 134 17.16 15.07 15.22
C SER A 134 17.62 16.20 14.30
N ASN A 135 18.23 15.92 13.14
CA ASN A 135 18.85 16.90 12.26
C ASN A 135 18.36 16.87 10.82
N ARG A 136 17.08 16.58 10.58
CA ARG A 136 16.54 16.59 9.22
C ARG A 136 16.61 17.97 8.60
N GLN A 137 17.15 18.02 7.36
CA GLN A 137 17.39 19.25 6.63
C GLN A 137 16.11 19.99 6.26
N TYR A 138 15.05 19.25 5.87
CA TYR A 138 13.83 19.84 5.32
C TYR A 138 12.65 19.72 6.29
N LYS A 139 11.96 20.83 6.54
CA LYS A 139 10.72 20.83 7.32
C LYS A 139 9.61 20.04 6.62
N TRP A 140 9.57 20.12 5.30
CA TRP A 140 8.67 19.31 4.48
C TRP A 140 9.27 19.08 3.10
N SER A 141 8.76 18.05 2.39
CA SER A 141 9.11 17.82 1.00
C SER A 141 7.92 17.34 0.17
N PHE A 142 7.97 17.63 -1.12
CA PHE A 142 7.07 17.05 -2.10
C PHE A 142 7.82 16.73 -3.39
N CYS A 143 7.83 15.45 -3.77
CA CYS A 143 8.37 14.98 -5.04
C CYS A 143 7.23 14.38 -5.85
N GLY A 144 6.99 14.85 -7.06
CA GLY A 144 5.97 14.29 -7.92
C GLY A 144 5.30 15.28 -8.88
N HIS A 145 4.19 14.85 -9.42
CA HIS A 145 3.46 15.57 -10.46
C HIS A 145 2.46 16.55 -9.83
N LEU A 146 2.59 17.84 -10.14
CA LEU A 146 1.74 18.91 -9.60
C LEU A 146 0.54 19.29 -10.49
N ILE A 147 0.46 18.77 -11.72
CA ILE A 147 -0.60 19.16 -12.69
C ILE A 147 -1.94 18.50 -12.35
N LYS A 148 -1.92 17.37 -11.63
CA LYS A 148 -3.15 16.64 -11.30
C LYS A 148 -3.86 17.26 -10.10
N SER A 149 -5.20 17.41 -10.23
CA SER A 149 -6.05 18.02 -9.19
C SER A 149 -5.45 19.33 -8.66
N ASP A 150 -5.84 19.75 -7.48
CA ASP A 150 -5.39 21.01 -6.86
C ASP A 150 -4.01 20.92 -6.16
N ARG A 151 -3.17 19.92 -6.53
CA ARG A 151 -1.88 19.68 -5.85
C ARG A 151 -0.98 20.89 -5.84
N ARG A 152 -0.90 21.64 -6.95
CA ARG A 152 -0.12 22.88 -7.04
C ARG A 152 -0.61 23.91 -6.03
N SER A 153 -1.92 24.13 -5.98
CA SER A 153 -2.53 25.05 -5.04
C SER A 153 -2.30 24.61 -3.58
N MET A 154 -2.46 23.32 -3.29
CA MET A 154 -2.19 22.77 -1.96
C MET A 154 -0.73 22.98 -1.53
N ILE A 155 0.23 22.65 -2.38
CA ILE A 155 1.66 22.83 -2.07
C ILE A 155 2.03 24.30 -1.94
N SER A 156 1.42 25.20 -2.72
CA SER A 156 1.69 26.64 -2.63
C SER A 156 1.34 27.23 -1.26
N THR A 157 0.40 26.63 -0.51
CA THR A 157 0.03 27.12 0.82
C THR A 157 1.15 26.99 1.85
N ILE A 158 2.11 26.07 1.65
CA ILE A 158 3.21 25.81 2.58
C ILE A 158 4.59 26.19 2.05
N GLN A 159 4.71 26.73 0.83
CA GLN A 159 6.01 27.10 0.24
C GLN A 159 6.79 28.15 1.03
N HIS A 160 6.14 28.96 1.86
CA HIS A 160 6.79 29.91 2.74
C HIS A 160 7.42 29.27 4.00
N ILE A 161 7.12 28.00 4.30
CA ILE A 161 7.69 27.26 5.44
C ILE A 161 9.03 26.67 5.00
N LEU A 162 10.12 27.32 5.37
CA LEU A 162 11.48 26.97 4.96
C LEU A 162 12.25 26.27 6.09
N PRO A 163 13.26 25.43 5.77
CA PRO A 163 13.63 24.94 4.44
C PRO A 163 12.72 23.79 3.97
N TYR A 164 12.53 23.68 2.65
CA TYR A 164 11.80 22.56 2.06
C TYR A 164 12.52 22.00 0.83
N TYR A 165 12.14 20.77 0.43
CA TYR A 165 12.57 20.17 -0.83
C TYR A 165 11.38 19.98 -1.76
N GLY A 166 11.42 20.58 -2.93
CA GLY A 166 10.41 20.45 -3.98
C GLY A 166 11.00 19.88 -5.27
N HIS A 167 10.46 18.77 -5.77
CA HIS A 167 10.87 18.19 -7.05
C HIS A 167 9.64 17.90 -7.92
N GLU A 168 9.40 18.78 -8.88
CA GLU A 168 8.28 18.61 -9.81
C GLU A 168 8.69 17.79 -11.03
N ILE A 169 7.91 16.78 -11.35
CA ILE A 169 7.97 16.04 -12.61
C ILE A 169 6.77 16.41 -13.49
N LYS A 170 6.97 16.59 -14.80
CA LYS A 170 5.91 16.99 -15.73
C LYS A 170 5.12 15.81 -16.26
N THR A 171 5.78 14.67 -16.42
CA THR A 171 5.17 13.44 -16.94
C THR A 171 5.60 12.25 -16.11
N TRP A 172 4.80 11.21 -16.16
CA TRP A 172 5.16 9.93 -15.55
C TRP A 172 6.44 9.37 -16.23
N ASN A 173 7.39 8.90 -15.42
CA ASN A 173 8.71 8.45 -15.89
C ASN A 173 9.51 9.52 -16.67
N ALA A 174 9.36 10.79 -16.31
CA ALA A 174 10.18 11.85 -16.86
C ALA A 174 11.67 11.58 -16.61
N SER A 175 12.52 12.00 -17.54
CA SER A 175 13.98 11.84 -17.44
C SER A 175 14.59 12.52 -16.20
N ASN A 176 13.89 13.51 -15.63
CA ASN A 176 14.26 14.18 -14.40
C ASN A 176 13.63 13.56 -13.14
N SER A 177 12.96 12.41 -13.25
CA SER A 177 12.45 11.72 -12.05
C SER A 177 13.60 11.26 -11.17
N LEU A 178 13.47 11.48 -9.86
CA LEU A 178 14.41 10.91 -8.91
C LEU A 178 14.34 9.38 -8.99
N ASN A 179 15.49 8.73 -8.96
CA ASN A 179 15.52 7.29 -8.78
C ASN A 179 15.10 6.92 -7.34
N PRO A 180 14.76 5.66 -7.05
CA PRO A 180 14.27 5.26 -5.73
C PRO A 180 15.22 5.60 -4.58
N ILE A 181 16.54 5.50 -4.79
CA ILE A 181 17.56 5.80 -3.76
C ILE A 181 17.65 7.31 -3.49
N GLU A 182 17.67 8.13 -4.54
CA GLU A 182 17.65 9.58 -4.42
C GLU A 182 16.42 10.06 -3.67
N TYR A 183 15.25 9.51 -4.03
CA TYR A 183 14.00 9.87 -3.36
C TYR A 183 14.00 9.42 -1.88
N LYS A 184 14.48 8.23 -1.58
CA LYS A 184 14.68 7.75 -0.20
C LYS A 184 15.56 8.70 0.62
N ASN A 185 16.65 9.19 0.03
CA ASN A 185 17.55 10.14 0.71
C ASN A 185 16.83 11.46 1.02
N VAL A 186 16.05 12.01 0.09
CA VAL A 186 15.22 13.19 0.35
C VAL A 186 14.26 12.95 1.52
N LEU A 187 13.58 11.79 1.55
CA LEU A 187 12.66 11.47 2.64
C LEU A 187 13.38 11.32 3.98
N LYS A 188 14.57 10.72 4.01
CA LYS A 188 15.37 10.61 5.24
C LYS A 188 15.71 12.00 5.85
N ASP A 189 15.84 13.01 5.01
CA ASP A 189 16.13 14.38 5.43
C ASP A 189 14.88 15.25 5.60
N THR A 190 13.68 14.67 5.50
CA THR A 190 12.40 15.39 5.55
C THR A 190 11.64 15.11 6.84
N CYS A 191 11.12 16.17 7.48
CA CYS A 191 10.25 16.06 8.65
C CYS A 191 8.81 15.64 8.29
N ILE A 192 8.17 16.39 7.41
CA ILE A 192 6.74 16.25 7.09
C ILE A 192 6.56 15.99 5.59
N VAL A 193 5.66 15.06 5.25
CA VAL A 193 5.34 14.75 3.85
C VAL A 193 3.83 14.87 3.60
N PRO A 194 3.38 15.87 2.84
CA PRO A 194 1.99 15.94 2.39
C PRO A 194 1.67 14.77 1.44
N CYS A 195 0.77 13.88 1.85
CA CYS A 195 0.34 12.73 1.06
C CYS A 195 -0.91 13.08 0.26
N LEU A 196 -0.71 13.86 -0.80
CA LEU A 196 -1.79 14.30 -1.66
C LEU A 196 -2.40 13.13 -2.44
N ILE A 197 -3.69 13.25 -2.76
CA ILE A 197 -4.45 12.25 -3.52
C ILE A 197 -3.70 11.79 -4.78
N GLY A 198 -3.79 10.49 -5.08
CA GLY A 198 -3.23 9.84 -6.26
C GLY A 198 -3.91 10.25 -7.57
N ASN A 199 -4.15 9.31 -8.45
CA ASN A 199 -4.95 9.55 -9.65
C ASN A 199 -6.45 9.59 -9.33
N VAL A 200 -6.89 8.63 -8.54
CA VAL A 200 -8.29 8.45 -8.11
C VAL A 200 -8.36 8.25 -6.61
N ASN A 201 -7.43 7.47 -6.03
CA ASN A 201 -7.44 7.10 -4.63
C ASN A 201 -6.53 8.00 -3.78
N ILE A 202 -6.88 8.17 -2.50
CA ILE A 202 -6.04 8.85 -1.51
C ILE A 202 -4.89 7.96 -1.03
N ASP A 203 -5.02 6.64 -1.14
CA ASP A 203 -3.96 5.70 -0.82
C ASP A 203 -2.85 5.76 -1.88
N THR A 204 -1.68 6.19 -1.47
CA THR A 204 -0.55 6.43 -2.38
C THR A 204 0.73 5.85 -1.80
N PHE A 205 1.64 5.40 -2.65
CA PHE A 205 2.97 4.94 -2.26
C PHE A 205 3.69 5.93 -1.34
N ARG A 206 3.52 7.24 -1.59
CA ARG A 206 4.16 8.32 -0.81
C ARG A 206 3.89 8.22 0.69
N LEU A 207 2.69 7.82 1.10
CA LEU A 207 2.36 7.63 2.50
C LEU A 207 3.30 6.60 3.16
N TYR A 208 3.42 5.44 2.53
CA TYR A 208 4.21 4.34 3.09
C TYR A 208 5.70 4.60 2.98
N GLU A 209 6.14 5.20 1.87
CA GLU A 209 7.52 5.64 1.67
C GLU A 209 7.95 6.66 2.74
N ALA A 210 7.07 7.59 3.08
CA ALA A 210 7.28 8.54 4.17
C ALA A 210 7.35 7.85 5.54
N LEU A 211 6.43 6.93 5.83
CA LEU A 211 6.41 6.15 7.07
C LEU A 211 7.66 5.29 7.23
N GLU A 212 8.11 4.61 6.19
CA GLU A 212 9.36 3.81 6.20
C GLU A 212 10.60 4.67 6.47
N CYS A 213 10.59 5.92 6.00
CA CYS A 213 11.67 6.87 6.27
C CYS A 213 11.50 7.65 7.58
N GLY A 214 10.48 7.35 8.39
CA GLY A 214 10.20 8.01 9.67
C GLY A 214 9.80 9.47 9.53
N CYS A 215 9.24 9.89 8.40
CA CYS A 215 8.58 11.19 8.26
C CYS A 215 7.21 11.18 8.94
N VAL A 216 6.67 12.35 9.19
CA VAL A 216 5.27 12.54 9.59
C VAL A 216 4.45 12.81 8.33
N PRO A 217 3.66 11.83 7.82
CA PRO A 217 2.78 12.06 6.69
C PRO A 217 1.53 12.83 7.13
N ILE A 218 1.02 13.72 6.28
CA ILE A 218 -0.30 14.33 6.43
C ILE A 218 -1.22 13.74 5.37
N ILE A 219 -2.36 13.19 5.77
CA ILE A 219 -3.28 12.43 4.91
C ILE A 219 -4.67 13.05 4.86
N ASN A 220 -5.40 12.79 3.75
CA ASN A 220 -6.82 13.13 3.66
C ASN A 220 -7.68 12.08 4.39
N LYS A 221 -8.74 12.51 5.02
CA LYS A 221 -9.68 11.63 5.74
C LYS A 221 -10.50 10.74 4.80
N LYS A 222 -11.01 11.31 3.73
CA LYS A 222 -11.97 10.66 2.83
C LYS A 222 -11.53 10.73 1.38
N ASN A 223 -11.87 9.69 0.64
CA ASN A 223 -11.71 9.67 -0.81
C ASN A 223 -12.96 10.25 -1.50
N HIS A 224 -12.96 11.56 -1.69
CA HIS A 224 -14.08 12.25 -2.34
C HIS A 224 -14.28 11.86 -3.81
N ASN A 225 -13.21 11.45 -4.52
CA ASN A 225 -13.32 11.02 -5.91
C ASN A 225 -14.15 9.75 -6.08
N LEU A 226 -14.11 8.85 -5.08
CA LEU A 226 -14.89 7.62 -5.06
C LEU A 226 -16.18 7.75 -4.21
N LYS A 227 -16.54 8.98 -3.79
CA LYS A 227 -17.74 9.26 -2.97
C LYS A 227 -17.82 8.41 -1.70
N GLN A 228 -16.70 7.99 -1.15
CA GLN A 228 -16.65 7.21 0.08
C GLN A 228 -17.09 8.04 1.27
N THR A 229 -17.89 7.43 2.16
CA THR A 229 -18.45 8.08 3.33
C THR A 229 -17.64 7.82 4.60
N LYS A 230 -16.97 6.67 4.67
CA LYS A 230 -16.14 6.25 5.80
C LYS A 230 -14.74 6.83 5.74
N ASP A 231 -14.07 6.91 6.87
CA ASP A 231 -12.66 7.20 6.95
C ASP A 231 -11.88 6.05 6.30
N TYR A 232 -11.16 6.36 5.24
CA TYR A 232 -10.44 5.35 4.45
C TYR A 232 -9.35 4.67 5.27
N TYR A 233 -8.57 5.47 5.98
CA TYR A 233 -7.41 4.92 6.69
C TYR A 233 -7.77 4.21 7.99
N GLU A 234 -8.89 4.58 8.64
CA GLU A 234 -9.45 3.77 9.73
C GLU A 234 -9.83 2.36 9.27
N GLN A 235 -10.26 2.20 7.99
CA GLN A 235 -10.59 0.87 7.45
C GLN A 235 -9.33 0.02 7.17
N ILE A 236 -8.20 0.65 6.90
CA ILE A 236 -6.93 -0.03 6.64
C ILE A 236 -6.13 -0.27 7.92
N PHE A 237 -6.01 0.77 8.74
CA PHE A 237 -5.11 0.80 9.89
C PHE A 237 -5.80 0.58 11.24
N GLY A 238 -7.14 0.74 11.29
CA GLY A 238 -7.83 0.89 12.56
C GLY A 238 -7.50 2.23 13.21
N ASN A 239 -7.36 2.24 14.53
CA ASN A 239 -6.93 3.45 15.24
C ASN A 239 -5.45 3.74 14.95
N HIS A 240 -5.17 4.96 14.48
CA HIS A 240 -3.82 5.36 14.08
C HIS A 240 -3.51 6.82 14.47
N PRO A 241 -2.23 7.17 14.75
CA PRO A 241 -1.84 8.50 15.20
C PRO A 241 -1.54 9.48 14.06
N LEU A 242 -1.81 9.14 12.79
CA LEU A 242 -1.46 9.99 11.65
C LEU A 242 -2.24 11.31 11.67
N PRO A 243 -1.60 12.44 11.36
CA PRO A 243 -2.29 13.72 11.13
C PRO A 243 -3.26 13.62 9.94
N ILE A 244 -4.52 13.91 10.19
CA ILE A 244 -5.61 13.83 9.21
C ILE A 244 -6.16 15.21 8.96
N VAL A 245 -6.48 15.51 7.69
CA VAL A 245 -7.18 16.71 7.26
C VAL A 245 -8.45 16.33 6.47
N ASP A 246 -9.51 17.07 6.65
CA ASP A 246 -10.73 16.91 5.84
C ASP A 246 -10.53 17.56 4.45
N ASN A 247 -9.84 18.69 4.43
CA ASN A 247 -9.54 19.43 3.20
C ASN A 247 -8.08 19.88 3.17
N MET A 248 -7.27 19.20 2.36
CA MET A 248 -5.84 19.49 2.25
C MET A 248 -5.55 20.93 1.83
N LEU A 249 -6.35 21.53 0.94
CA LEU A 249 -6.13 22.90 0.49
C LEU A 249 -6.26 23.93 1.62
N ASN A 250 -7.23 23.72 2.51
CA ASN A 250 -7.57 24.69 3.56
C ASN A 250 -6.77 24.47 4.85
N GLU A 251 -6.38 23.22 5.14
CA GLU A 251 -5.87 22.82 6.45
C GLU A 251 -4.39 22.48 6.44
N LEU A 252 -3.76 22.23 5.26
CA LEU A 252 -2.37 21.80 5.19
C LEU A 252 -1.41 22.77 5.90
N GLN A 253 -1.56 24.09 5.68
CA GLN A 253 -0.68 25.10 6.27
C GLN A 253 -0.76 25.11 7.79
N SER A 254 -1.96 25.14 8.36
CA SER A 254 -2.16 25.15 9.82
C SER A 254 -1.64 23.85 10.44
N THR A 255 -1.92 22.70 9.83
CA THR A 255 -1.46 21.38 10.29
C THR A 255 0.06 21.27 10.28
N VAL A 256 0.74 21.71 9.21
CA VAL A 256 2.23 21.72 9.14
C VAL A 256 2.79 22.63 10.22
N THR A 257 2.22 23.83 10.38
CA THR A 257 2.69 24.81 11.37
C THR A 257 2.50 24.28 12.80
N GLU A 258 1.37 23.69 13.10
CA GLU A 258 1.09 23.09 14.40
C GLU A 258 2.05 21.95 14.73
N LEU A 259 2.25 21.03 13.79
CA LEU A 259 3.18 19.91 13.97
C LEU A 259 4.61 20.38 14.24
N LEU A 260 5.10 21.39 13.51
CA LEU A 260 6.46 21.89 13.69
C LEU A 260 6.66 22.65 15.00
N ASN A 261 5.60 23.26 15.54
CA ASN A 261 5.69 24.07 16.77
C ASN A 261 5.39 23.26 18.04
N ASN A 262 4.72 22.10 17.94
CA ASN A 262 4.21 21.35 19.09
C ASN A 262 4.78 19.92 19.11
N ASN A 263 5.84 19.68 19.89
CA ASN A 263 6.38 18.34 20.19
C ASN A 263 6.58 17.45 18.94
N PHE A 264 7.09 18.01 17.84
CA PHE A 264 7.27 17.30 16.57
C PHE A 264 7.97 15.93 16.76
N GLU A 265 9.07 15.88 17.52
CA GLU A 265 9.85 14.66 17.71
C GLU A 265 9.10 13.57 18.49
N GLU A 266 8.24 13.94 19.44
CA GLU A 266 7.37 13.01 20.14
C GLU A 266 6.35 12.42 19.17
N LYS A 267 5.62 13.27 18.43
CA LYS A 267 4.65 12.84 17.44
C LYS A 267 5.26 11.92 16.38
N ARG A 268 6.44 12.26 15.91
CA ARG A 268 7.17 11.44 14.93
C ARG A 268 7.54 10.07 15.49
N ARG A 269 8.05 10.00 16.72
CA ARG A 269 8.38 8.72 17.39
C ARG A 269 7.15 7.85 17.58
N ASP A 270 6.02 8.44 17.99
CA ASP A 270 4.76 7.74 18.17
C ASP A 270 4.27 7.13 16.85
N ILE A 271 4.30 7.91 15.77
CA ILE A 271 3.91 7.44 14.43
C ILE A 271 4.84 6.31 13.96
N PHE A 272 6.15 6.46 14.13
CA PHE A 272 7.13 5.45 13.71
C PHE A 272 6.97 4.15 14.50
N SER A 273 6.82 4.24 15.83
CA SER A 273 6.58 3.08 16.69
C SER A 273 5.27 2.37 16.34
N TRP A 274 4.19 3.15 16.18
CA TRP A 274 2.91 2.62 15.75
C TRP A 274 3.00 1.88 14.42
N TYR A 275 3.67 2.48 13.41
CA TYR A 275 3.74 1.88 12.08
C TYR A 275 4.52 0.56 12.07
N ASN A 276 5.61 0.47 12.84
CA ASN A 276 6.36 -0.77 12.99
C ASN A 276 5.53 -1.86 13.67
N ASN A 277 4.77 -1.52 14.72
CA ASN A 277 3.85 -2.44 15.38
C ASN A 277 2.75 -2.91 14.41
N TYR A 278 2.13 -1.98 13.70
CA TYR A 278 1.12 -2.27 12.68
C TYR A 278 1.65 -3.26 11.62
N LYS A 279 2.86 -3.04 11.09
CA LYS A 279 3.47 -3.98 10.13
C LYS A 279 3.65 -5.39 10.73
N GLY A 280 4.06 -5.48 11.99
CA GLY A 280 4.19 -6.76 12.70
C GLY A 280 2.85 -7.49 12.85
N GLU A 281 1.80 -6.78 13.25
CA GLU A 281 0.44 -7.30 13.37
C GLU A 281 -0.11 -7.73 12.00
N LEU A 282 0.09 -6.93 10.95
CA LEU A 282 -0.33 -7.23 9.59
C LEU A 282 0.33 -8.52 9.08
N LYS A 283 1.64 -8.68 9.25
CA LYS A 283 2.38 -9.90 8.87
C LYS A 283 1.82 -11.13 9.62
N THR A 284 1.53 -10.98 10.91
CA THR A 284 0.94 -12.05 11.73
C THR A 284 -0.46 -12.41 11.24
N LYS A 285 -1.30 -11.42 10.93
CA LYS A 285 -2.64 -11.62 10.38
C LYS A 285 -2.57 -12.35 9.03
N ILE A 286 -1.71 -11.91 8.12
CA ILE A 286 -1.50 -12.55 6.81
C ILE A 286 -1.08 -14.01 6.99
N LYS A 287 -0.07 -14.28 7.83
CA LYS A 287 0.40 -15.64 8.14
C LYS A 287 -0.74 -16.54 8.63
N THR A 288 -1.57 -16.04 9.54
CA THR A 288 -2.71 -16.77 10.09
C THR A 288 -3.74 -17.08 9.01
N ILE A 289 -4.12 -16.10 8.19
CA ILE A 289 -5.07 -16.27 7.10
C ILE A 289 -4.56 -17.31 6.10
N VAL A 290 -3.32 -17.20 5.64
CA VAL A 290 -2.74 -18.15 4.68
C VAL A 290 -2.71 -19.55 5.24
N LYS A 291 -2.26 -19.73 6.51
CA LYS A 291 -2.25 -21.04 7.18
C LYS A 291 -3.65 -21.64 7.29
N THR A 292 -4.63 -20.85 7.70
CA THR A 292 -6.01 -21.30 7.83
C THR A 292 -6.61 -21.67 6.46
N SER A 293 -6.36 -20.85 5.43
CA SER A 293 -6.88 -21.03 4.08
C SER A 293 -6.43 -22.35 3.43
N PHE A 294 -5.19 -22.77 3.67
CA PHE A 294 -4.67 -24.00 3.06
C PHE A 294 -4.74 -25.24 3.97
N ASN A 295 -4.92 -25.08 5.29
CA ASN A 295 -5.05 -26.21 6.22
C ASN A 295 -6.49 -26.66 6.44
N GLN A 296 -7.50 -25.95 5.93
CA GLN A 296 -8.89 -26.39 6.02
C GLN A 296 -9.12 -27.57 5.06
N ASN A 297 -9.08 -28.77 5.60
CA ASN A 297 -9.74 -29.93 4.98
C ASN A 297 -11.23 -29.60 4.86
N ILE A 298 -11.75 -29.76 3.67
CA ILE A 298 -13.08 -29.44 3.17
C ILE A 298 -14.18 -29.76 4.21
N THR A 299 -14.64 -28.77 4.96
CA THR A 299 -15.98 -28.74 5.53
C THR A 299 -16.66 -27.53 4.93
N SER A 300 -17.48 -27.80 3.90
CA SER A 300 -18.22 -26.80 3.15
C SER A 300 -19.27 -26.13 4.04
N THR A 301 -19.06 -24.89 4.41
CA THR A 301 -20.15 -23.98 4.75
C THR A 301 -20.43 -23.10 3.53
N PRO A 302 -21.68 -22.97 3.08
CA PRO A 302 -22.00 -22.12 1.94
C PRO A 302 -21.76 -20.66 2.29
N TYR A 303 -20.95 -20.00 1.48
CA TYR A 303 -20.67 -18.56 1.60
C TYR A 303 -21.92 -17.73 1.26
N SER A 304 -22.18 -16.71 2.07
CA SER A 304 -23.19 -15.70 1.75
C SER A 304 -22.79 -14.93 0.47
N HIS A 305 -23.74 -14.73 -0.41
CA HIS A 305 -23.54 -14.04 -1.68
C HIS A 305 -23.05 -12.61 -1.49
N ILE A 306 -22.05 -12.18 -2.30
CA ILE A 306 -21.72 -10.78 -2.44
C ILE A 306 -22.81 -10.13 -3.29
N PHE A 307 -23.50 -9.15 -2.74
CA PHE A 307 -24.39 -8.31 -3.52
C PHE A 307 -23.57 -7.12 -4.05
N PHE A 308 -23.37 -7.06 -5.35
CA PHE A 308 -22.95 -5.85 -6.02
C PHE A 308 -24.19 -4.99 -6.21
N ILE A 309 -24.25 -3.86 -5.52
CA ILE A 309 -25.23 -2.82 -5.82
C ILE A 309 -24.61 -1.96 -6.92
N CYS A 310 -25.16 -2.05 -8.13
CA CYS A 310 -24.80 -1.20 -9.27
C CYS A 310 -25.21 0.26 -9.04
#